data_ec319364051b59b00f4134944913f313
#
_entry.id   ec319364051b59b00f4134944913f313
#
_cell.length_a   1.000
_cell.length_b   1.000
_cell.length_c   1.000
_cell.angle_alpha   90.00
_cell.angle_beta   90.00
_cell.angle_gamma   90.00
#
_symmetry.space_group_name_H-M   'P 1'
#
loop_
_entity.id
_entity.type
_entity.pdbx_description
1 polymer ?
#
loop_
_entity_poly.entity_id
_entity_poly.type
_entity_poly.pdbx_seq_one_letter_code
_entity_poly.pdbx_strand_id
1 'polypeptide(L)'
;MIQGHGDDLYKYNKVEINFSTNIFNHFNHSALFAYLAGRLPRITSYPEPEPLTLERALAKRQDVEPENVIATNGATEAIYLIAQCFKGGDAYILQPTFAEYADACRLHGCNVKTIASLGEDDGFKAGDTVWLCNPNNPTGKVTAGEEVVRCIEAHPDTIFIIDQSYSSYTTHKVLSAGEAVSLKNVLILNSMTKDFGIPGLRLGYVTGSRKLTDRLCSKRMPWSVNQ
;
A
#
# COMPACT_ATOMS: atom_id res chain seq x y z
N MET A 1 0.78 -18.98 -1.42
CA MET A 1 -0.39 -18.31 -0.83
C MET A 1 -0.51 -18.74 0.62
N ILE A 2 -0.42 -17.80 1.56
CA ILE A 2 -0.51 -18.12 2.99
C ILE A 2 -1.96 -18.51 3.30
N GLN A 3 -2.11 -19.62 4.02
CA GLN A 3 -3.37 -20.00 4.64
C GLN A 3 -3.53 -19.15 5.92
N GLY A 4 -4.70 -18.54 6.13
CA GLY A 4 -5.03 -17.90 7.41
C GLY A 4 -5.06 -16.38 7.37
N HIS A 5 -5.66 -15.77 6.35
CA HIS A 5 -6.10 -14.38 6.44
C HIS A 5 -7.24 -14.26 7.44
N GLY A 6 -7.25 -13.14 8.21
CA GLY A 6 -8.38 -12.80 9.08
C GLY A 6 -9.61 -12.37 8.26
N ASP A 7 -10.72 -12.14 8.97
CA ASP A 7 -12.01 -11.69 8.43
C ASP A 7 -12.67 -12.70 7.47
N ASP A 8 -12.52 -13.98 7.77
CA ASP A 8 -13.13 -15.08 7.02
C ASP A 8 -14.54 -15.44 7.52
N LEU A 9 -15.36 -14.43 7.82
CA LEU A 9 -16.71 -14.55 8.37
C LEU A 9 -17.63 -15.46 7.55
N TYR A 10 -17.38 -15.56 6.23
CA TYR A 10 -18.12 -16.45 5.33
C TYR A 10 -17.99 -17.94 5.66
N LYS A 11 -17.05 -18.31 6.52
CA LYS A 11 -16.87 -19.70 7.01
C LYS A 11 -17.74 -20.04 8.22
N TYR A 12 -18.39 -19.04 8.83
CA TYR A 12 -19.09 -19.19 10.10
C TYR A 12 -20.54 -18.73 10.01
N ASN A 13 -21.47 -19.45 10.64
CA ASN A 13 -22.90 -19.08 10.64
C ASN A 13 -23.18 -17.83 11.48
N LYS A 14 -22.46 -17.64 12.58
CA LYS A 14 -22.58 -16.51 13.48
C LYS A 14 -21.26 -16.25 14.19
N VAL A 15 -20.84 -15.00 14.19
CA VAL A 15 -19.67 -14.52 14.95
C VAL A 15 -20.15 -13.40 15.86
N GLU A 16 -20.00 -13.59 17.18
CA GLU A 16 -20.40 -12.58 18.17
C GLU A 16 -19.26 -11.58 18.45
N ILE A 17 -18.01 -12.04 18.44
CA ILE A 17 -16.83 -11.22 18.68
C ILE A 17 -15.79 -11.57 17.63
N ASN A 18 -15.35 -10.58 16.85
CA ASN A 18 -14.36 -10.75 15.80
C ASN A 18 -13.04 -10.04 16.15
N PHE A 19 -11.99 -10.83 16.42
CA PHE A 19 -10.62 -10.35 16.60
C PHE A 19 -9.71 -10.70 15.41
N SER A 20 -10.26 -11.19 14.30
CA SER A 20 -9.49 -11.60 13.13
C SER A 20 -9.25 -10.48 12.13
N THR A 21 -9.84 -9.30 12.36
CA THR A 21 -9.68 -8.13 11.49
C THR A 21 -9.28 -6.89 12.31
N ASN A 22 -8.54 -6.00 11.70
CA ASN A 22 -8.15 -4.70 12.26
C ASN A 22 -8.83 -3.53 11.53
N ILE A 23 -10.04 -3.76 11.04
CA ILE A 23 -10.88 -2.72 10.45
C ILE A 23 -11.69 -2.06 11.56
N PHE A 24 -11.68 -0.72 11.59
CA PHE A 24 -12.52 0.03 12.51
C PHE A 24 -13.98 -0.08 12.06
N ASN A 25 -14.81 -0.77 12.84
CA ASN A 25 -16.18 -1.11 12.50
C ASN A 25 -17.26 -0.13 13.04
N HIS A 26 -16.82 0.98 13.64
CA HIS A 26 -17.73 1.99 14.20
C HIS A 26 -17.91 3.23 13.28
N PHE A 27 -17.47 3.16 12.03
CA PHE A 27 -17.75 4.22 11.06
C PHE A 27 -19.26 4.32 10.76
N ASN A 28 -19.77 5.53 10.75
CA ASN A 28 -21.11 5.79 10.21
C ASN A 28 -21.05 5.91 8.67
N HIS A 29 -21.39 4.83 7.99
CA HIS A 29 -21.37 4.77 6.52
C HIS A 29 -22.64 5.26 5.85
N SER A 30 -23.65 5.81 6.57
CA SER A 30 -24.96 6.17 6.00
C SER A 30 -24.84 7.09 4.78
N ALA A 31 -24.01 8.13 4.86
CA ALA A 31 -23.79 9.04 3.74
C ALA A 31 -23.10 8.37 2.54
N LEU A 32 -22.11 7.51 2.81
CA LEU A 32 -21.43 6.73 1.77
C LEU A 32 -22.37 5.75 1.09
N PHE A 33 -23.19 5.04 1.86
CA PHE A 33 -24.16 4.09 1.29
C PHE A 33 -25.21 4.79 0.44
N ALA A 34 -25.74 5.95 0.88
CA ALA A 34 -26.65 6.76 0.07
C ALA A 34 -25.98 7.24 -1.23
N TYR A 35 -24.72 7.67 -1.15
CA TYR A 35 -23.96 8.08 -2.33
C TYR A 35 -23.75 6.93 -3.32
N LEU A 36 -23.36 5.74 -2.84
CA LEU A 36 -23.16 4.55 -3.67
C LEU A 36 -24.49 4.07 -4.29
N ALA A 37 -25.58 4.03 -3.50
CA ALA A 37 -26.90 3.65 -4.00
C ALA A 37 -27.35 4.54 -5.18
N GLY A 38 -27.13 5.86 -5.09
CA GLY A 38 -27.44 6.80 -6.17
C GLY A 38 -26.58 6.60 -7.43
N ARG A 39 -25.51 5.82 -7.34
CA ARG A 39 -24.59 5.54 -8.47
C ARG A 39 -24.64 4.12 -9.00
N LEU A 40 -25.45 3.25 -8.42
CA LEU A 40 -25.63 1.88 -8.91
C LEU A 40 -25.86 1.77 -10.43
N PRO A 41 -26.61 2.66 -11.09
CA PRO A 41 -26.77 2.59 -12.55
C PRO A 41 -25.46 2.65 -13.35
N ARG A 42 -24.38 3.19 -12.75
CA ARG A 42 -23.07 3.26 -13.43
C ARG A 42 -22.42 1.90 -13.65
N ILE A 43 -22.78 0.86 -12.89
CA ILE A 43 -22.24 -0.48 -13.05
C ILE A 43 -22.54 -1.12 -14.41
N THR A 44 -23.44 -0.53 -15.20
CA THR A 44 -23.76 -0.97 -16.56
C THR A 44 -22.74 -0.52 -17.61
N SER A 45 -21.74 0.26 -17.22
CA SER A 45 -20.69 0.79 -18.09
C SER A 45 -19.31 0.44 -17.51
N TYR A 46 -18.32 0.28 -18.38
CA TYR A 46 -16.94 0.15 -17.92
C TYR A 46 -16.46 1.40 -17.19
N PRO A 47 -15.64 1.27 -16.15
CA PRO A 47 -14.93 2.41 -15.56
C PRO A 47 -13.87 2.97 -16.52
N GLU A 48 -13.18 4.02 -16.09
CA GLU A 48 -11.99 4.50 -16.81
C GLU A 48 -10.95 3.36 -16.91
N PRO A 49 -10.36 3.11 -18.12
CA PRO A 49 -9.31 2.09 -18.25
C PRO A 49 -8.12 2.35 -17.33
N GLU A 50 -7.74 3.61 -17.20
CA GLU A 50 -6.84 4.15 -16.19
C GLU A 50 -7.67 5.06 -15.29
N PRO A 51 -7.64 4.89 -13.95
CA PRO A 51 -8.51 5.62 -13.03
C PRO A 51 -8.05 7.07 -12.78
N LEU A 52 -7.83 7.83 -13.84
CA LEU A 52 -7.24 9.18 -13.83
C LEU A 52 -8.05 10.18 -13.00
N THR A 53 -9.38 10.06 -13.00
CA THR A 53 -10.23 10.93 -12.16
C THR A 53 -9.96 10.72 -10.67
N LEU A 54 -9.81 9.46 -10.25
CA LEU A 54 -9.49 9.12 -8.86
C LEU A 54 -8.05 9.54 -8.52
N GLU A 55 -7.09 9.29 -9.41
CA GLU A 55 -5.67 9.64 -9.21
C GLU A 55 -5.48 11.14 -9.04
N ARG A 56 -6.15 11.98 -9.86
CA ARG A 56 -6.17 13.44 -9.69
C ARG A 56 -6.75 13.88 -8.34
N ALA A 57 -7.83 13.25 -7.89
CA ALA A 57 -8.43 13.57 -6.61
C ALA A 57 -7.52 13.20 -5.43
N LEU A 58 -6.85 12.04 -5.51
CA LEU A 58 -5.88 11.59 -4.50
C LEU A 58 -4.63 12.47 -4.48
N ALA A 59 -4.09 12.82 -5.64
CA ALA A 59 -2.93 13.71 -5.78
C ALA A 59 -3.20 15.08 -5.15
N LYS A 60 -4.35 15.68 -5.47
CA LYS A 60 -4.78 16.94 -4.85
C LYS A 60 -4.87 16.84 -3.33
N ARG A 61 -5.38 15.72 -2.79
CA ARG A 61 -5.48 15.49 -1.34
C ARG A 61 -4.10 15.39 -0.68
N GLN A 62 -3.10 14.88 -1.39
CA GLN A 62 -1.75 14.67 -0.88
C GLN A 62 -0.77 15.81 -1.21
N ASP A 63 -1.23 16.84 -1.92
CA ASP A 63 -0.42 17.96 -2.39
C ASP A 63 0.77 17.51 -3.24
N VAL A 64 0.49 16.64 -4.22
CA VAL A 64 1.45 16.15 -5.23
C VAL A 64 0.82 16.20 -6.63
N GLU A 65 1.63 15.98 -7.67
CA GLU A 65 1.14 15.93 -9.04
C GLU A 65 0.40 14.61 -9.34
N PRO A 66 -0.58 14.59 -10.24
CA PRO A 66 -1.32 13.37 -10.61
C PRO A 66 -0.43 12.21 -11.03
N GLU A 67 0.67 12.49 -11.72
CA GLU A 67 1.65 11.52 -12.19
C GLU A 67 2.43 10.83 -11.05
N ASN A 68 2.31 11.35 -9.83
CA ASN A 68 2.91 10.75 -8.64
C ASN A 68 2.01 9.72 -7.94
N VAL A 69 0.79 9.51 -8.43
CA VAL A 69 -0.20 8.66 -7.77
C VAL A 69 -0.71 7.59 -8.72
N ILE A 70 -0.82 6.36 -8.22
CA ILE A 70 -1.44 5.23 -8.91
C ILE A 70 -2.52 4.63 -8.02
N ALA A 71 -3.75 4.64 -8.47
CA ALA A 71 -4.84 3.93 -7.81
C ALA A 71 -4.80 2.43 -8.15
N THR A 72 -5.14 1.60 -7.17
CA THR A 72 -5.11 0.14 -7.25
C THR A 72 -6.34 -0.50 -6.62
N ASN A 73 -6.60 -1.75 -6.98
CA ASN A 73 -7.69 -2.56 -6.39
C ASN A 73 -7.32 -3.05 -4.98
N GLY A 74 -7.23 -2.11 -4.05
CA GLY A 74 -6.70 -2.28 -2.71
C GLY A 74 -5.17 -2.25 -2.67
N ALA A 75 -4.61 -2.08 -1.46
CA ALA A 75 -3.18 -2.09 -1.24
C ALA A 75 -2.53 -3.44 -1.61
N THR A 76 -3.29 -4.54 -1.58
CA THR A 76 -2.79 -5.86 -1.97
C THR A 76 -2.40 -5.89 -3.44
N GLU A 77 -3.21 -5.35 -4.37
CA GLU A 77 -2.79 -5.24 -5.78
C GLU A 77 -1.50 -4.43 -5.90
N ALA A 78 -1.39 -3.32 -5.17
CA ALA A 78 -0.18 -2.50 -5.16
C ALA A 78 1.06 -3.30 -4.74
N ILE A 79 0.97 -4.11 -3.68
CA ILE A 79 2.06 -4.97 -3.20
C ILE A 79 2.54 -5.90 -4.32
N TYR A 80 1.62 -6.63 -4.97
CA TYR A 80 1.95 -7.57 -6.04
C TYR A 80 2.48 -6.86 -7.29
N LEU A 81 1.90 -5.73 -7.66
CA LEU A 81 2.36 -4.91 -8.78
C LEU A 81 3.79 -4.39 -8.57
N ILE A 82 4.12 -3.92 -7.36
CA ILE A 82 5.46 -3.47 -7.01
C ILE A 82 6.44 -4.65 -7.07
N ALA A 83 6.12 -5.78 -6.44
CA ALA A 83 6.96 -6.97 -6.50
C ALA A 83 7.23 -7.43 -7.94
N GLN A 84 6.21 -7.37 -8.81
CA GLN A 84 6.35 -7.67 -10.24
C GLN A 84 7.30 -6.70 -10.96
N CYS A 85 7.22 -5.41 -10.64
CA CYS A 85 8.04 -4.37 -11.28
C CYS A 85 9.51 -4.43 -10.85
N PHE A 86 9.79 -4.83 -9.62
CA PHE A 86 11.14 -4.88 -9.04
C PHE A 86 11.65 -6.31 -8.82
N LYS A 87 11.18 -7.25 -9.64
CA LYS A 87 11.56 -8.66 -9.59
C LYS A 87 13.06 -8.87 -9.85
N GLY A 88 13.60 -9.95 -9.28
CA GLY A 88 14.93 -10.49 -9.57
C GLY A 88 16.06 -9.97 -8.67
N GLY A 89 15.80 -8.99 -7.80
CA GLY A 89 16.71 -8.52 -6.76
C GLY A 89 16.42 -9.16 -5.40
N ASP A 90 17.22 -8.78 -4.41
CA ASP A 90 16.94 -9.10 -3.01
C ASP A 90 15.80 -8.21 -2.51
N ALA A 91 14.87 -8.83 -1.78
CA ALA A 91 13.75 -8.13 -1.13
C ALA A 91 13.92 -8.23 0.39
N TYR A 92 14.38 -7.16 1.01
CA TYR A 92 14.57 -7.06 2.45
C TYR A 92 13.25 -6.66 3.11
N ILE A 93 12.75 -7.49 4.01
CA ILE A 93 11.45 -7.27 4.67
C ILE A 93 11.67 -7.13 6.15
N LEU A 94 11.28 -5.97 6.70
CA LEU A 94 11.36 -5.71 8.14
C LEU A 94 10.32 -6.55 8.88
N GLN A 95 10.77 -7.43 9.78
CA GLN A 95 9.95 -8.39 10.49
C GLN A 95 9.85 -8.09 12.00
N PRO A 96 8.76 -8.52 12.67
CA PRO A 96 7.57 -9.18 12.12
C PRO A 96 6.65 -8.18 11.41
N THR A 97 6.03 -8.58 10.28
CA THR A 97 5.14 -7.70 9.51
C THR A 97 4.08 -8.49 8.72
N PHE A 98 3.30 -7.80 7.89
CA PHE A 98 2.28 -8.40 7.05
C PHE A 98 2.89 -9.36 6.02
N ALA A 99 2.37 -10.58 5.98
CA ALA A 99 2.96 -11.69 5.24
C ALA A 99 2.96 -11.51 3.72
N GLU A 100 2.00 -10.75 3.19
CA GLU A 100 1.82 -10.55 1.75
C GLU A 100 3.03 -9.92 1.05
N TYR A 101 3.88 -9.15 1.77
CA TYR A 101 5.10 -8.62 1.16
C TYR A 101 6.03 -9.77 0.74
N ALA A 102 6.25 -10.72 1.63
CA ALA A 102 7.09 -11.88 1.35
C ALA A 102 6.49 -12.78 0.26
N ASP A 103 5.18 -12.99 0.30
CA ASP A 103 4.49 -13.85 -0.67
C ASP A 103 4.52 -13.24 -2.07
N ALA A 104 4.25 -11.95 -2.20
CA ALA A 104 4.32 -11.24 -3.48
C ALA A 104 5.76 -11.27 -4.05
N CYS A 105 6.76 -11.00 -3.20
CA CYS A 105 8.16 -11.04 -3.60
C CYS A 105 8.59 -12.44 -4.09
N ARG A 106 8.22 -13.50 -3.35
CA ARG A 106 8.52 -14.89 -3.76
C ARG A 106 7.81 -15.26 -5.06
N LEU A 107 6.53 -14.88 -5.21
CA LEU A 107 5.75 -15.16 -6.42
C LEU A 107 6.42 -14.57 -7.67
N HIS A 108 7.03 -13.40 -7.53
CA HIS A 108 7.71 -12.71 -8.63
C HIS A 108 9.21 -12.98 -8.72
N GLY A 109 9.72 -13.98 -7.98
CA GLY A 109 11.10 -14.45 -8.09
C GLY A 109 12.13 -13.56 -7.42
N CYS A 110 11.73 -12.71 -6.45
CA CYS A 110 12.68 -12.00 -5.61
C CYS A 110 13.27 -12.96 -4.55
N ASN A 111 14.53 -12.73 -4.20
CA ASN A 111 15.16 -13.42 -3.08
C ASN A 111 14.80 -12.72 -1.77
N VAL A 112 13.87 -13.30 -1.00
CA VAL A 112 13.34 -12.69 0.24
C VAL A 112 14.33 -12.86 1.38
N LYS A 113 14.73 -11.74 1.96
CA LYS A 113 15.55 -11.64 3.17
C LYS A 113 14.77 -10.93 4.27
N THR A 114 14.97 -11.35 5.51
CA THR A 114 14.35 -10.72 6.67
C THR A 114 15.37 -9.87 7.42
N ILE A 115 14.94 -8.68 7.85
CA ILE A 115 15.72 -7.78 8.69
C ILE A 115 14.92 -7.43 9.94
N ALA A 116 15.61 -7.15 11.05
CA ALA A 116 14.98 -6.83 12.34
C ALA A 116 14.87 -5.31 12.59
N SER A 117 15.68 -4.51 11.91
CA SER A 117 15.73 -3.05 12.02
C SER A 117 16.23 -2.43 10.72
N LEU A 118 16.01 -1.14 10.53
CA LEU A 118 16.68 -0.36 9.49
C LEU A 118 18.01 0.16 10.02
N GLY A 119 19.05 0.11 9.19
CA GLY A 119 20.38 0.63 9.49
C GLY A 119 20.99 1.35 8.29
N GLU A 120 22.00 2.15 8.54
CA GLU A 120 22.73 2.87 7.47
C GLU A 120 23.71 1.95 6.71
N ASP A 121 24.16 0.85 7.35
CA ASP A 121 25.12 -0.11 6.83
C ASP A 121 24.51 -1.48 6.50
N ASP A 122 23.25 -1.54 6.12
CA ASP A 122 22.50 -2.79 5.89
C ASP A 122 22.97 -3.59 4.65
N GLY A 123 23.92 -3.05 3.87
CA GLY A 123 24.53 -3.73 2.73
C GLY A 123 23.57 -3.90 1.54
N PHE A 124 22.53 -3.09 1.45
CA PHE A 124 21.62 -3.06 0.30
C PHE A 124 22.35 -2.67 -0.98
N LYS A 125 21.94 -3.25 -2.11
CA LYS A 125 22.56 -3.05 -3.41
C LYS A 125 21.60 -2.36 -4.38
N ALA A 126 22.14 -1.81 -5.43
CA ALA A 126 21.35 -1.27 -6.53
C ALA A 126 20.37 -2.31 -7.07
N GLY A 127 19.09 -1.94 -7.14
CA GLY A 127 18.01 -2.80 -7.59
C GLY A 127 17.35 -3.66 -6.52
N ASP A 128 17.87 -3.67 -5.29
CA ASP A 128 17.19 -4.29 -4.15
C ASP A 128 15.96 -3.49 -3.72
N THR A 129 15.08 -4.16 -2.99
CA THR A 129 13.89 -3.53 -2.40
C THR A 129 13.87 -3.72 -0.89
N VAL A 130 13.44 -2.67 -0.16
CA VAL A 130 13.23 -2.71 1.29
C VAL A 130 11.76 -2.45 1.58
N TRP A 131 11.14 -3.36 2.33
CA TRP A 131 9.71 -3.33 2.65
C TRP A 131 9.51 -3.05 4.13
N LEU A 132 8.79 -1.99 4.42
CA LEU A 132 8.50 -1.49 5.76
C LEU A 132 7.00 -1.18 5.89
N CYS A 133 6.33 -1.74 6.89
CA CYS A 133 5.00 -1.30 7.31
C CYS A 133 5.14 -0.26 8.43
N ASN A 134 4.61 0.93 8.23
CA ASN A 134 4.79 2.04 9.19
C ASN A 134 3.56 2.97 9.26
N PRO A 135 2.71 2.86 10.29
CA PRO A 135 2.79 1.96 11.46
C PRO A 135 2.70 0.47 11.11
N ASN A 136 3.42 -0.37 11.87
CA ASN A 136 3.56 -1.77 11.56
C ASN A 136 2.35 -2.62 11.98
N ASN A 137 1.90 -3.48 11.09
CA ASN A 137 1.00 -4.59 11.39
C ASN A 137 1.83 -5.89 11.49
N PRO A 138 1.85 -6.63 12.65
CA PRO A 138 0.84 -6.56 13.71
C PRO A 138 1.27 -5.78 14.96
N THR A 139 2.49 -5.26 15.04
CA THR A 139 3.08 -4.79 16.30
C THR A 139 2.60 -3.40 16.75
N GLY A 140 2.05 -2.60 15.83
CA GLY A 140 1.73 -1.20 16.07
C GLY A 140 2.95 -0.28 16.20
N LYS A 141 4.18 -0.82 16.08
CA LYS A 141 5.41 -0.02 16.15
C LYS A 141 5.43 1.04 15.04
N VAL A 142 5.82 2.24 15.41
CA VAL A 142 6.08 3.32 14.45
C VAL A 142 7.58 3.59 14.43
N THR A 143 8.18 3.46 13.26
CA THR A 143 9.54 3.91 13.00
C THR A 143 9.50 5.42 12.71
N ALA A 144 10.33 6.20 13.37
CA ALA A 144 10.36 7.65 13.19
C ALA A 144 10.68 8.02 11.74
N GLY A 145 9.97 9.02 11.19
CA GLY A 145 10.17 9.43 9.80
C GLY A 145 11.61 9.83 9.48
N GLU A 146 12.30 10.48 10.43
CA GLU A 146 13.71 10.86 10.29
C GLU A 146 14.66 9.66 10.21
N GLU A 147 14.38 8.57 10.93
CA GLU A 147 15.14 7.32 10.85
C GLU A 147 14.96 6.67 9.46
N VAL A 148 13.71 6.64 8.99
CA VAL A 148 13.37 6.13 7.65
C VAL A 148 14.06 6.94 6.57
N VAL A 149 14.01 8.28 6.63
CA VAL A 149 14.65 9.18 5.66
C VAL A 149 16.18 8.96 5.63
N ARG A 150 16.84 8.92 6.79
CA ARG A 150 18.29 8.66 6.84
C ARG A 150 18.68 7.35 6.13
N CYS A 151 17.94 6.28 6.38
CA CYS A 151 18.20 5.00 5.72
C CYS A 151 17.98 5.08 4.20
N ILE A 152 16.94 5.77 3.74
CA ILE A 152 16.66 5.98 2.32
C ILE A 152 17.78 6.77 1.63
N GLU A 153 18.22 7.86 2.25
CA GLU A 153 19.29 8.73 1.72
C GLU A 153 20.65 8.04 1.67
N ALA A 154 20.94 7.14 2.64
CA ALA A 154 22.12 6.30 2.63
C ALA A 154 22.14 5.26 1.48
N HIS A 155 20.99 4.92 0.92
CA HIS A 155 20.85 3.88 -0.11
C HIS A 155 20.07 4.38 -1.33
N PRO A 156 20.60 5.34 -2.11
CA PRO A 156 19.86 6.00 -3.20
C PRO A 156 19.47 5.07 -4.37
N ASP A 157 20.17 3.95 -4.52
CA ASP A 157 19.96 2.97 -5.60
C ASP A 157 19.04 1.80 -5.19
N THR A 158 18.59 1.79 -3.92
CA THR A 158 17.65 0.80 -3.36
C THR A 158 16.25 1.39 -3.35
N ILE A 159 15.24 0.60 -3.65
CA ILE A 159 13.84 1.06 -3.65
C ILE A 159 13.18 0.72 -2.32
N PHE A 160 12.66 1.74 -1.64
CA PHE A 160 11.96 1.59 -0.38
C PHE A 160 10.45 1.57 -0.60
N ILE A 161 9.78 0.55 -0.08
CA ILE A 161 8.34 0.39 -0.12
C ILE A 161 7.81 0.53 1.31
N ILE A 162 7.07 1.61 1.56
CA ILE A 162 6.57 1.96 2.89
C ILE A 162 5.05 1.83 2.88
N ASP A 163 4.55 0.78 3.51
CA ASP A 163 3.11 0.60 3.67
C ASP A 163 2.60 1.46 4.83
N GLN A 164 1.84 2.48 4.49
CA GLN A 164 1.22 3.42 5.43
C GLN A 164 -0.30 3.19 5.58
N SER A 165 -0.76 1.96 5.39
CA SER A 165 -2.19 1.60 5.53
C SER A 165 -2.78 1.95 6.90
N TYR A 166 -1.93 2.20 7.89
CA TYR A 166 -2.33 2.55 9.26
C TYR A 166 -1.89 3.96 9.69
N SER A 167 -1.49 4.83 8.75
CA SER A 167 -1.02 6.18 9.06
C SER A 167 -2.04 7.03 9.82
N SER A 168 -3.33 6.83 9.57
CA SER A 168 -4.42 7.52 10.29
C SER A 168 -4.59 7.08 11.75
N TYR A 169 -3.92 6.01 12.19
CA TYR A 169 -4.04 5.46 13.54
C TYR A 169 -2.87 5.85 14.47
N THR A 170 -1.99 6.73 14.01
CA THR A 170 -0.88 7.25 14.80
C THR A 170 -0.87 8.76 14.86
N THR A 171 -0.38 9.31 15.98
CA THR A 171 -0.07 10.73 16.12
C THR A 171 1.39 11.06 15.80
N HIS A 172 2.21 10.03 15.58
CA HIS A 172 3.60 10.22 15.17
C HIS A 172 3.67 10.67 13.71
N LYS A 173 4.61 11.56 13.41
CA LYS A 173 4.88 11.95 12.03
C LYS A 173 5.48 10.76 11.26
N VAL A 174 4.83 10.37 10.18
CA VAL A 174 5.34 9.41 9.17
C VAL A 174 5.77 10.16 7.92
N LEU A 175 6.44 9.48 6.99
CA LEU A 175 6.89 10.08 5.73
C LEU A 175 5.69 10.61 4.93
N SER A 176 5.75 11.85 4.50
CA SER A 176 4.71 12.46 3.66
C SER A 176 4.86 12.07 2.18
N ALA A 177 3.78 12.25 1.42
CA ALA A 177 3.78 12.04 -0.03
C ALA A 177 4.83 12.93 -0.73
N GLY A 178 4.92 14.23 -0.36
CA GLY A 178 5.89 15.16 -0.93
C GLY A 178 7.34 14.77 -0.64
N GLU A 179 7.63 14.29 0.59
CA GLU A 179 8.96 13.76 0.93
C GLU A 179 9.30 12.53 0.09
N ALA A 180 8.37 11.58 -0.09
CA ALA A 180 8.58 10.38 -0.91
C ALA A 180 8.85 10.72 -2.38
N VAL A 181 8.10 11.68 -2.95
CA VAL A 181 8.33 12.15 -4.32
C VAL A 181 9.71 12.79 -4.47
N SER A 182 10.15 13.56 -3.48
CA SER A 182 11.45 14.25 -3.49
C SER A 182 12.63 13.29 -3.36
N LEU A 183 12.52 12.24 -2.56
CA LEU A 183 13.55 11.22 -2.35
C LEU A 183 13.77 10.31 -3.58
N LYS A 184 12.81 10.24 -4.51
CA LYS A 184 12.87 9.56 -5.81
C LYS A 184 12.95 8.02 -5.80
N ASN A 185 13.39 7.39 -4.72
CA ASN A 185 13.53 5.94 -4.57
C ASN A 185 12.55 5.34 -3.55
N VAL A 186 11.41 6.02 -3.32
CA VAL A 186 10.38 5.62 -2.36
C VAL A 186 9.04 5.44 -3.04
N LEU A 187 8.31 4.41 -2.62
CA LEU A 187 6.90 4.17 -2.88
C LEU A 187 6.16 4.08 -1.55
N ILE A 188 5.16 4.94 -1.34
CA ILE A 188 4.24 4.85 -0.21
C ILE A 188 2.97 4.12 -0.66
N LEU A 189 2.56 3.07 0.06
CA LEU A 189 1.28 2.41 -0.13
C LEU A 189 0.27 2.92 0.90
N ASN A 190 -0.96 3.12 0.45
CA ASN A 190 -2.07 3.50 1.30
C ASN A 190 -3.30 2.60 1.02
N SER A 191 -4.01 2.25 2.08
CA SER A 191 -5.23 1.43 2.02
C SER A 191 -6.44 2.23 2.48
N MET A 192 -7.36 2.53 1.57
CA MET A 192 -8.63 3.15 1.95
C MET A 192 -9.53 2.22 2.77
N THR A 193 -9.27 0.93 2.73
CA THR A 193 -9.93 -0.08 3.58
C THR A 193 -9.89 0.27 5.05
N LYS A 194 -8.72 0.72 5.52
CA LYS A 194 -8.48 0.99 6.95
C LYS A 194 -9.01 2.37 7.32
N ASP A 195 -8.66 3.39 6.54
CA ASP A 195 -9.04 4.78 6.79
C ASP A 195 -10.54 5.01 6.81
N PHE A 196 -11.31 4.26 6.00
CA PHE A 196 -12.74 4.47 5.82
C PHE A 196 -13.60 3.27 6.22
N GLY A 197 -13.03 2.17 6.70
CA GLY A 197 -13.78 0.97 7.08
C GLY A 197 -14.54 0.34 5.91
N ILE A 198 -13.98 0.33 4.71
CA ILE A 198 -14.63 -0.10 3.45
C ILE A 198 -13.89 -1.25 2.74
N PRO A 199 -13.66 -2.38 3.41
CA PRO A 199 -12.88 -3.48 2.85
C PRO A 199 -13.45 -4.03 1.54
N GLY A 200 -14.77 -4.00 1.40
CA GLY A 200 -15.48 -4.52 0.23
C GLY A 200 -15.31 -3.70 -1.05
N LEU A 201 -14.95 -2.41 -0.95
CA LEU A 201 -14.76 -1.55 -2.13
C LEU A 201 -13.42 -1.76 -2.83
N ARG A 202 -12.46 -2.41 -2.18
CA ARG A 202 -11.15 -2.72 -2.74
C ARG A 202 -10.44 -1.49 -3.33
N LEU A 203 -10.13 -0.50 -2.49
CA LEU A 203 -9.44 0.72 -2.91
C LEU A 203 -8.14 0.91 -2.14
N GLY A 204 -7.08 1.19 -2.88
CA GLY A 204 -5.77 1.57 -2.38
C GLY A 204 -5.05 2.41 -3.42
N TYR A 205 -3.90 2.93 -3.07
CA TYR A 205 -3.08 3.70 -3.99
C TYR A 205 -1.61 3.70 -3.56
N VAL A 206 -0.76 4.03 -4.52
CA VAL A 206 0.69 4.18 -4.34
C VAL A 206 1.07 5.61 -4.70
N THR A 207 1.94 6.21 -3.90
CA THR A 207 2.53 7.52 -4.18
C THR A 207 4.05 7.40 -4.27
N GLY A 208 4.65 8.06 -5.26
CA GLY A 208 6.10 8.08 -5.45
C GLY A 208 6.54 9.02 -6.56
N SER A 209 7.83 9.03 -6.87
CA SER A 209 8.33 9.81 -7.99
C SER A 209 7.75 9.32 -9.32
N ARG A 210 7.58 10.23 -10.29
CA ARG A 210 7.04 9.90 -11.61
C ARG A 210 7.77 8.73 -12.28
N LYS A 211 9.08 8.64 -12.15
CA LYS A 211 9.86 7.51 -12.68
C LYS A 211 9.40 6.16 -12.12
N LEU A 212 9.07 6.11 -10.85
CA LEU A 212 8.60 4.87 -10.20
C LEU A 212 7.15 4.57 -10.56
N THR A 213 6.29 5.58 -10.57
CA THR A 213 4.88 5.42 -10.93
C THR A 213 4.71 5.04 -12.40
N ASP A 214 5.45 5.63 -13.33
CA ASP A 214 5.47 5.23 -14.76
C ASP A 214 5.84 3.74 -14.90
N ARG A 215 6.81 3.26 -14.12
CA ARG A 215 7.20 1.85 -14.11
C ARG A 215 6.05 0.94 -13.64
N LEU A 216 5.29 1.35 -12.63
CA LEU A 216 4.12 0.61 -12.17
C LEU A 216 2.99 0.66 -13.21
N CYS A 217 2.70 1.84 -13.77
CA CYS A 217 1.68 2.00 -14.83
C CYS A 217 1.94 1.06 -16.02
N SER A 218 3.21 0.84 -16.39
CA SER A 218 3.57 -0.06 -17.49
C SER A 218 3.19 -1.54 -17.27
N LYS A 219 2.82 -1.91 -16.04
CA LYS A 219 2.45 -3.27 -15.64
C LYS A 219 1.03 -3.39 -15.08
N ARG A 220 0.39 -2.24 -14.78
CA ARG A 220 -0.99 -2.22 -14.31
C ARG A 220 -1.94 -2.71 -15.40
N MET A 221 -2.90 -3.56 -15.03
CA MET A 221 -3.96 -3.96 -15.94
C MET A 221 -4.98 -2.82 -16.11
N PRO A 222 -5.50 -2.61 -17.34
CA PRO A 222 -6.61 -1.68 -17.53
C PRO A 222 -7.85 -2.17 -16.77
N TRP A 223 -8.71 -1.21 -16.34
CA TRP A 223 -9.93 -1.47 -15.58
C TRP A 223 -9.72 -2.21 -14.25
N SER A 224 -8.55 -2.09 -13.64
CA SER A 224 -8.27 -2.75 -12.36
C SER A 224 -9.06 -2.16 -11.19
N VAL A 225 -9.50 -0.92 -11.30
CA VAL A 225 -10.28 -0.23 -10.27
C VAL A 225 -11.73 -0.08 -10.72
N ASN A 226 -12.70 -0.43 -9.84
CA ASN A 226 -14.12 -0.27 -10.12
C ASN A 226 -14.56 1.20 -10.10
N GLN A 227 -15.83 1.46 -10.56
CA GLN A 227 -16.42 2.81 -10.55
C GLN A 227 -16.85 3.23 -9.15
#